data_86ae59dda257c4059e1e7b032f5365af
#
_entry.id   86ae59dda257c4059e1e7b032f5365af
#
_cell.length_a   1.000
_cell.length_b   1.000
_cell.length_c   1.000
_cell.angle_alpha   90.00
_cell.angle_beta   90.00
_cell.angle_gamma   90.00
#
_symmetry.space_group_name_H-M   'P 1'
#
loop_
_entity.id
_entity.type
_entity.pdbx_description
1 polymer ?
#
loop_
_entity_poly.entity_id
_entity_poly.type
_entity_poly.pdbx_seq_one_letter_code
_entity_poly.pdbx_strand_id
1 'polypeptide(L)'
;MGTEETPVSREFLSRTLLAAKGFLLEGESALSISWMLVSELEKSGLFNAGLGAISQDDGVVRRDVGTMNGADLKALGLMSLVATPSPMDLLVRLYSRTRHVLLSGAMAESWGVRHHISTPGRLSPPLDKAMAIWERKMGTPGGGTVGAVVRDMAGHVASTTSTGGMGDMLPGRIGDSSIPGAGYYADDELGAISMTGHGEGILTMAMGIRLLEAHQGAEDPLTARKNCERILCSLERRTSYQAGAILVSQKNGPLVLHLGERMLTGCLLEKDQILIRDQWPGRSMAQEKMLNGQ
;
A
#
# COMPACT_ATOMS: atom_id res chain seq x y z
N MET A 1 10.69 -3.80 -6.45
CA MET A 1 11.25 -2.52 -6.96
C MET A 1 10.52 -1.38 -6.30
N GLY A 2 11.24 -0.49 -5.61
CA GLY A 2 10.66 0.66 -4.94
C GLY A 2 10.64 1.89 -5.83
N THR A 3 9.78 2.86 -5.51
CA THR A 3 9.76 4.16 -6.19
C THR A 3 10.98 4.97 -5.76
N GLU A 4 11.71 5.50 -6.72
CA GLU A 4 12.80 6.43 -6.46
C GLU A 4 12.26 7.79 -6.02
N GLU A 5 12.97 8.42 -5.08
CA GLU A 5 12.67 9.79 -4.70
C GLU A 5 13.04 10.74 -5.85
N THR A 6 12.07 11.54 -6.28
CA THR A 6 12.26 12.65 -7.20
C THR A 6 11.78 13.94 -6.53
N PRO A 7 12.23 15.13 -6.98
CA PRO A 7 11.71 16.40 -6.44
C PRO A 7 10.17 16.47 -6.50
N VAL A 8 9.56 15.98 -7.57
CA VAL A 8 8.09 15.97 -7.75
C VAL A 8 7.42 15.03 -6.75
N SER A 9 7.93 13.79 -6.58
CA SER A 9 7.34 12.83 -5.65
C SER A 9 7.53 13.26 -4.19
N ARG A 10 8.67 13.87 -3.85
CA ARG A 10 8.93 14.44 -2.52
C ARG A 10 7.97 15.59 -2.20
N GLU A 11 7.83 16.55 -3.11
CA GLU A 11 6.91 17.68 -2.93
C GLU A 11 5.46 17.22 -2.79
N PHE A 12 5.04 16.27 -3.65
CA PHE A 12 3.72 15.67 -3.57
C PHE A 12 3.45 15.03 -2.21
N LEU A 13 4.35 14.15 -1.73
CA LEU A 13 4.21 13.50 -0.43
C LEU A 13 4.22 14.51 0.72
N SER A 14 5.08 15.53 0.67
CA SER A 14 5.13 16.58 1.69
C SER A 14 3.79 17.30 1.81
N ARG A 15 3.24 17.74 0.69
CA ARG A 15 1.93 18.42 0.65
C ARG A 15 0.80 17.52 1.14
N THR A 16 0.79 16.26 0.72
CA THR A 16 -0.24 15.30 1.11
C THR A 16 -0.18 14.97 2.61
N LEU A 17 1.01 14.85 3.18
CA LEU A 17 1.19 14.65 4.63
C LEU A 17 0.83 15.90 5.45
N LEU A 18 1.10 17.10 4.93
CA LEU A 18 0.65 18.35 5.56
C LEU A 18 -0.87 18.43 5.63
N ALA A 19 -1.57 18.02 4.56
CA ALA A 19 -3.03 17.95 4.56
C ALA A 19 -3.53 16.92 5.58
N ALA A 20 -2.91 15.72 5.64
CA ALA A 20 -3.26 14.70 6.61
C ALA A 20 -3.09 15.18 8.06
N LYS A 21 -2.03 15.97 8.33
CA LYS A 21 -1.83 16.61 9.63
C LYS A 21 -3.01 17.52 10.01
N GLY A 22 -3.49 18.34 9.07
CA GLY A 22 -4.66 19.20 9.31
C GLY A 22 -5.86 18.38 9.77
N PHE A 23 -6.19 17.33 9.05
CA PHE A 23 -7.30 16.42 9.40
C PHE A 23 -7.10 15.70 10.74
N LEU A 24 -5.87 15.27 11.06
CA LEU A 24 -5.57 14.70 12.39
C LEU A 24 -5.85 15.69 13.52
N LEU A 25 -5.45 16.95 13.35
CA LEU A 25 -5.68 18.02 14.36
C LEU A 25 -7.16 18.42 14.48
N GLU A 26 -7.94 18.25 13.41
CA GLU A 26 -9.39 18.44 13.40
C GLU A 26 -10.15 17.25 14.00
N GLY A 27 -9.44 16.16 14.36
CA GLY A 27 -10.04 14.98 15.01
C GLY A 27 -10.65 13.98 14.02
N GLU A 28 -10.29 14.04 12.74
CA GLU A 28 -10.72 13.05 11.76
C GLU A 28 -10.18 11.66 12.09
N SER A 29 -10.95 10.62 11.74
CA SER A 29 -10.61 9.24 12.04
C SER A 29 -9.42 8.73 11.21
N ALA A 30 -8.67 7.79 11.78
CA ALA A 30 -7.58 7.09 11.08
C ALA A 30 -8.03 6.53 9.73
N LEU A 31 -9.24 5.97 9.68
CA LEU A 31 -9.80 5.41 8.45
C LEU A 31 -10.01 6.48 7.37
N SER A 32 -10.68 7.60 7.70
CA SER A 32 -10.92 8.71 6.77
C SER A 32 -9.60 9.27 6.21
N ILE A 33 -8.61 9.44 7.08
CA ILE A 33 -7.30 9.97 6.68
C ILE A 33 -6.55 8.98 5.78
N SER A 34 -6.58 7.67 6.10
CA SER A 34 -5.94 6.65 5.26
C SER A 34 -6.56 6.59 3.86
N TRP A 35 -7.88 6.76 3.75
CA TRP A 35 -8.59 6.85 2.48
C TRP A 35 -8.20 8.08 1.67
N MET A 36 -8.14 9.23 2.31
CA MET A 36 -7.71 10.48 1.67
C MET A 36 -6.29 10.34 1.13
N LEU A 37 -5.35 9.84 1.95
CA LEU A 37 -3.96 9.65 1.54
C LEU A 37 -3.83 8.75 0.31
N VAL A 38 -4.45 7.56 0.32
CA VAL A 38 -4.37 6.62 -0.81
C VAL A 38 -5.12 7.14 -2.03
N SER A 39 -6.26 7.84 -1.85
CA SER A 39 -6.99 8.47 -2.96
C SER A 39 -6.14 9.53 -3.68
N GLU A 40 -5.39 10.37 -2.94
CA GLU A 40 -4.48 11.35 -3.52
C GLU A 40 -3.30 10.67 -4.26
N LEU A 41 -2.75 9.60 -3.69
CA LEU A 41 -1.70 8.80 -4.34
C LEU A 41 -2.20 8.17 -5.66
N GLU A 42 -3.41 7.61 -5.69
CA GLU A 42 -4.05 7.07 -6.91
C GLU A 42 -4.26 8.15 -7.99
N LYS A 43 -4.75 9.32 -7.59
CA LYS A 43 -5.05 10.45 -8.51
C LYS A 43 -3.80 11.12 -9.04
N SER A 44 -2.67 11.03 -8.36
CA SER A 44 -1.43 11.67 -8.77
C SER A 44 -0.87 11.15 -10.10
N GLY A 45 -1.13 9.88 -10.44
CA GLY A 45 -0.53 9.20 -11.57
C GLY A 45 0.98 8.94 -11.44
N LEU A 46 1.59 9.30 -10.30
CA LEU A 46 3.04 9.17 -10.05
C LEU A 46 3.44 7.74 -9.66
N PHE A 47 2.49 6.94 -9.20
CA PHE A 47 2.73 5.61 -8.63
C PHE A 47 1.96 4.54 -9.38
N ASN A 48 2.34 3.27 -9.22
CA ASN A 48 1.63 2.14 -9.81
C ASN A 48 0.34 1.82 -9.02
N ALA A 49 -0.60 2.75 -9.04
CA ALA A 49 -1.93 2.64 -8.45
C ALA A 49 -2.87 3.65 -9.11
N GLY A 50 -4.17 3.38 -9.13
CA GLY A 50 -5.17 4.29 -9.68
C GLY A 50 -4.87 4.71 -11.13
N LEU A 51 -4.72 6.01 -11.39
CA LEU A 51 -4.40 6.56 -12.71
C LEU A 51 -3.01 6.17 -13.21
N GLY A 52 -2.08 5.88 -12.30
CA GLY A 52 -0.71 5.47 -12.62
C GLY A 52 -0.53 3.96 -12.77
N ALA A 53 -1.59 3.16 -12.63
CA ALA A 53 -1.53 1.71 -12.71
C ALA A 53 -1.04 1.21 -14.08
N ILE A 54 -0.14 0.23 -14.06
CA ILE A 54 0.42 -0.41 -15.27
C ILE A 54 -0.50 -1.50 -15.82
N SER A 55 -0.37 -1.79 -17.11
CA SER A 55 -1.12 -2.88 -17.75
C SER A 55 -0.49 -4.24 -17.43
N GLN A 56 -1.33 -5.28 -17.47
CA GLN A 56 -0.91 -6.68 -17.48
C GLN A 56 -0.47 -7.12 -18.90
N ASP A 57 -0.07 -8.39 -19.07
CA ASP A 57 0.42 -8.93 -20.33
C ASP A 57 -0.57 -8.83 -21.50
N ASP A 58 -1.86 -8.81 -21.19
CA ASP A 58 -2.92 -8.63 -22.19
C ASP A 58 -3.22 -7.15 -22.53
N GLY A 59 -2.41 -6.22 -22.04
CA GLY A 59 -2.61 -4.78 -22.23
C GLY A 59 -3.73 -4.17 -21.39
N VAL A 60 -4.42 -4.94 -20.55
CA VAL A 60 -5.51 -4.45 -19.69
C VAL A 60 -4.96 -4.01 -18.33
N VAL A 61 -5.34 -2.83 -17.90
CA VAL A 61 -5.02 -2.35 -16.55
C VAL A 61 -6.04 -2.91 -15.56
N ARG A 62 -5.56 -3.67 -14.57
CA ARG A 62 -6.36 -4.15 -13.44
C ARG A 62 -5.80 -3.60 -12.16
N ARG A 63 -6.69 -3.22 -11.24
CA ARG A 63 -6.33 -2.55 -10.00
C ARG A 63 -6.89 -3.31 -8.81
N ASP A 64 -6.10 -3.39 -7.77
CA ASP A 64 -6.50 -3.96 -6.48
C ASP A 64 -6.41 -2.88 -5.40
N VAL A 65 -7.36 -2.90 -4.47
CA VAL A 65 -7.38 -1.97 -3.34
C VAL A 65 -7.93 -2.67 -2.10
N GLY A 66 -7.39 -2.34 -0.93
CA GLY A 66 -7.86 -2.89 0.34
C GLY A 66 -7.78 -1.86 1.46
N THR A 67 -8.70 -1.95 2.41
CA THR A 67 -8.71 -1.12 3.62
C THR A 67 -9.22 -1.89 4.82
N MET A 68 -8.73 -1.54 6.00
CA MET A 68 -9.18 -2.10 7.27
C MET A 68 -9.17 -1.03 8.36
N ASN A 69 -10.24 -1.04 9.15
CA ASN A 69 -10.37 -0.22 10.36
C ASN A 69 -10.05 -1.07 11.59
N GLY A 70 -9.13 -0.60 12.43
CA GLY A 70 -8.69 -1.32 13.61
C GLY A 70 -9.71 -1.36 14.74
N ALA A 71 -10.61 -0.37 14.80
CA ALA A 71 -11.57 -0.23 15.90
C ALA A 71 -12.68 -1.30 15.88
N ASP A 72 -13.07 -1.77 14.70
CA ASP A 72 -14.17 -2.75 14.52
C ASP A 72 -13.75 -3.96 13.67
N LEU A 73 -12.49 -4.05 13.28
CA LEU A 73 -11.90 -5.07 12.41
C LEU A 73 -12.59 -5.18 11.05
N LYS A 74 -13.33 -4.16 10.65
CA LYS A 74 -14.02 -4.14 9.37
C LYS A 74 -13.02 -3.93 8.25
N ALA A 75 -12.98 -4.87 7.32
CA ALA A 75 -12.12 -4.85 6.15
C ALA A 75 -12.92 -4.93 4.85
N LEU A 76 -12.38 -4.33 3.78
CA LEU A 76 -12.87 -4.50 2.42
C LEU A 76 -11.70 -4.51 1.45
N GLY A 77 -11.63 -5.56 0.62
CA GLY A 77 -10.74 -5.66 -0.53
C GLY A 77 -11.53 -5.77 -1.83
N LEU A 78 -11.14 -4.97 -2.82
CA LEU A 78 -11.65 -5.03 -4.19
C LEU A 78 -10.52 -5.48 -5.10
N MET A 79 -10.79 -6.47 -5.95
CA MET A 79 -9.78 -7.14 -6.76
C MET A 79 -10.09 -7.00 -8.23
N SER A 80 -9.04 -6.82 -9.04
CA SER A 80 -9.11 -6.89 -10.50
C SER A 80 -10.12 -5.91 -11.10
N LEU A 81 -10.14 -4.67 -10.61
CA LEU A 81 -10.98 -3.58 -11.13
C LEU A 81 -10.44 -3.10 -12.48
N VAL A 82 -11.27 -3.11 -13.52
CA VAL A 82 -10.89 -2.73 -14.90
C VAL A 82 -11.48 -1.38 -15.26
N ALA A 83 -12.79 -1.18 -15.00
CA ALA A 83 -13.52 -0.01 -15.43
C ALA A 83 -13.44 1.17 -14.44
N THR A 84 -12.81 0.98 -13.27
CA THR A 84 -12.72 1.97 -12.20
C THR A 84 -11.31 2.56 -12.11
N PRO A 85 -11.06 3.76 -12.69
CA PRO A 85 -9.72 4.37 -12.69
C PRO A 85 -9.20 4.74 -11.31
N SER A 86 -10.10 5.05 -10.36
CA SER A 86 -9.79 5.32 -8.96
C SER A 86 -10.51 4.28 -8.09
N PRO A 87 -9.85 3.16 -7.77
CA PRO A 87 -10.39 2.11 -6.90
C PRO A 87 -10.93 2.61 -5.57
N MET A 88 -10.28 3.61 -4.98
CA MET A 88 -10.71 4.22 -3.72
C MET A 88 -12.12 4.79 -3.78
N ASP A 89 -12.52 5.42 -4.89
CA ASP A 89 -13.86 6.00 -5.01
C ASP A 89 -14.96 4.92 -4.89
N LEU A 90 -14.74 3.73 -5.44
CA LEU A 90 -15.64 2.61 -5.33
C LEU A 90 -15.58 1.96 -3.93
N LEU A 91 -14.36 1.76 -3.40
CA LEU A 91 -14.15 1.12 -2.11
C LEU A 91 -14.82 1.91 -0.98
N VAL A 92 -14.61 3.21 -0.86
CA VAL A 92 -15.18 4.07 0.18
C VAL A 92 -16.71 3.98 0.19
N ARG A 93 -17.33 3.99 -1.00
CA ARG A 93 -18.78 3.92 -1.12
C ARG A 93 -19.37 2.53 -0.85
N LEU A 94 -18.62 1.46 -1.14
CA LEU A 94 -19.00 0.09 -0.83
C LEU A 94 -18.79 -0.25 0.65
N TYR A 95 -17.81 0.33 1.29
CA TYR A 95 -17.39 -0.01 2.64
C TYR A 95 -18.55 0.03 3.66
N SER A 96 -19.40 1.05 3.62
CA SER A 96 -20.57 1.15 4.51
C SER A 96 -21.77 0.29 4.06
N ARG A 97 -21.74 -0.26 2.83
CA ARG A 97 -22.88 -0.96 2.21
C ARG A 97 -22.75 -2.47 2.16
N THR A 98 -21.59 -3.01 2.50
CA THR A 98 -21.34 -4.46 2.50
C THR A 98 -20.81 -4.95 3.84
N ARG A 99 -21.12 -6.20 4.15
CA ARG A 99 -20.51 -6.97 5.24
C ARG A 99 -19.42 -7.94 4.73
N HIS A 100 -19.29 -8.04 3.40
CA HIS A 100 -18.31 -8.95 2.79
C HIS A 100 -16.93 -8.30 2.82
N VAL A 101 -15.92 -9.12 3.05
CA VAL A 101 -14.52 -8.66 3.14
C VAL A 101 -13.89 -8.52 1.75
N LEU A 102 -14.22 -9.42 0.82
CA LEU A 102 -13.59 -9.46 -0.50
C LEU A 102 -14.65 -9.46 -1.61
N LEU A 103 -14.46 -8.61 -2.61
CA LEU A 103 -15.32 -8.56 -3.79
C LEU A 103 -14.48 -8.58 -5.06
N SER A 104 -14.90 -9.39 -6.05
CA SER A 104 -14.24 -9.46 -7.35
C SER A 104 -14.61 -8.27 -8.25
N GLY A 105 -13.67 -7.80 -9.08
CA GLY A 105 -13.73 -6.56 -9.82
C GLY A 105 -14.98 -6.35 -10.63
N ALA A 106 -15.23 -7.18 -11.64
CA ALA A 106 -16.37 -7.00 -12.56
C ALA A 106 -17.73 -6.96 -11.84
N MET A 107 -17.90 -7.75 -10.78
CA MET A 107 -19.17 -7.76 -10.03
C MET A 107 -19.28 -6.57 -9.08
N ALA A 108 -18.18 -6.17 -8.44
CA ALA A 108 -18.14 -4.96 -7.63
C ALA A 108 -18.40 -3.70 -8.45
N GLU A 109 -17.81 -3.61 -9.64
CA GLU A 109 -18.02 -2.52 -10.59
C GLU A 109 -19.47 -2.47 -11.09
N SER A 110 -20.05 -3.63 -11.48
CA SER A 110 -21.46 -3.74 -11.90
C SER A 110 -22.42 -3.30 -10.79
N TRP A 111 -22.12 -3.67 -9.55
CA TRP A 111 -22.91 -3.25 -8.40
C TRP A 111 -22.78 -1.72 -8.19
N GLY A 112 -21.58 -1.18 -8.30
CA GLY A 112 -21.31 0.26 -8.20
C GLY A 112 -22.10 1.07 -9.26
N VAL A 113 -22.11 0.62 -10.51
CA VAL A 113 -22.86 1.25 -11.59
C VAL A 113 -24.37 1.19 -11.33
N ARG A 114 -24.91 0.02 -10.95
CA ARG A 114 -26.33 -0.18 -10.66
C ARG A 114 -26.85 0.75 -9.54
N HIS A 115 -26.01 1.07 -8.59
CA HIS A 115 -26.35 1.93 -7.47
C HIS A 115 -25.88 3.38 -7.64
N HIS A 116 -25.56 3.80 -8.86
CA HIS A 116 -25.08 5.16 -9.20
C HIS A 116 -23.88 5.62 -8.37
N ILE A 117 -23.02 4.68 -7.99
CA ILE A 117 -21.84 4.92 -7.18
C ILE A 117 -20.62 5.23 -8.06
N SER A 118 -20.51 4.56 -9.20
CA SER A 118 -19.51 4.81 -10.22
C SER A 118 -20.16 5.08 -11.56
N THR A 119 -19.64 5.99 -12.34
CA THR A 119 -19.89 6.03 -13.78
C THR A 119 -19.15 4.87 -14.42
N PRO A 120 -19.74 4.18 -15.43
CA PRO A 120 -18.99 3.21 -16.21
C PRO A 120 -17.79 3.93 -16.80
N GLY A 121 -16.60 3.68 -16.25
CA GLY A 121 -15.37 4.02 -16.93
C GLY A 121 -15.39 3.30 -18.28
N ARG A 122 -14.85 3.89 -19.32
CA ARG A 122 -14.54 3.13 -20.54
C ARG A 122 -13.70 1.93 -20.12
N LEU A 123 -14.15 0.75 -20.47
CA LEU A 123 -13.35 -0.47 -20.40
C LEU A 123 -12.05 -0.20 -21.15
N SER A 124 -10.98 0.07 -20.44
CA SER A 124 -9.65 0.45 -20.94
C SER A 124 -9.63 1.69 -21.86
N PRO A 125 -8.61 2.54 -21.79
CA PRO A 125 -8.37 3.49 -22.87
C PRO A 125 -8.22 2.69 -24.18
N PRO A 126 -8.60 3.24 -25.32
CA PRO A 126 -8.29 2.64 -26.61
C PRO A 126 -6.83 2.19 -26.64
N LEU A 127 -6.56 1.03 -27.20
CA LEU A 127 -5.24 0.39 -27.18
C LEU A 127 -4.09 1.34 -27.56
N ASP A 128 -4.34 2.22 -28.53
CA ASP A 128 -3.42 3.28 -28.95
C ASP A 128 -3.06 4.29 -27.84
N LYS A 129 -4.03 4.67 -27.00
CA LYS A 129 -3.77 5.55 -25.85
C LYS A 129 -3.11 4.79 -24.70
N ALA A 130 -3.48 3.53 -24.49
CA ALA A 130 -2.82 2.68 -23.50
C ALA A 130 -1.35 2.43 -23.90
N MET A 131 -1.07 2.17 -25.19
CA MET A 131 0.28 2.04 -25.73
C MET A 131 1.09 3.34 -25.61
N ALA A 132 0.52 4.49 -25.91
CA ALA A 132 1.21 5.78 -25.80
C ALA A 132 1.50 6.18 -24.34
N ILE A 133 0.69 5.73 -23.38
CA ILE A 133 0.97 5.86 -21.94
C ILE A 133 2.07 4.87 -21.55
N TRP A 134 2.01 3.65 -22.05
CA TRP A 134 3.01 2.61 -21.82
C TRP A 134 4.39 2.99 -22.39
N GLU A 135 4.46 3.47 -23.63
CA GLU A 135 5.71 3.94 -24.25
C GLU A 135 6.34 5.13 -23.49
N ARG A 136 5.53 6.03 -22.94
CA ARG A 136 6.01 7.09 -22.03
C ARG A 136 6.49 6.57 -20.69
N LYS A 137 5.95 5.46 -20.21
CA LYS A 137 6.34 4.82 -18.93
C LYS A 137 7.53 3.89 -19.04
N MET A 138 7.87 3.39 -20.26
CA MET A 138 9.07 2.58 -20.48
C MET A 138 10.37 3.30 -20.11
N GLY A 139 10.36 4.62 -19.98
CA GLY A 139 11.49 5.43 -19.50
C GLY A 139 11.51 5.66 -17.98
N THR A 140 10.44 5.32 -17.26
CA THR A 140 10.34 5.45 -15.79
C THR A 140 9.75 4.16 -15.23
N PRO A 141 10.50 3.36 -14.46
CA PRO A 141 9.92 2.26 -13.71
C PRO A 141 8.80 2.81 -12.85
N GLY A 142 7.57 2.52 -13.19
CA GLY A 142 6.40 2.93 -12.43
C GLY A 142 6.56 2.42 -11.00
N GLY A 143 6.51 3.31 -10.04
CA GLY A 143 6.66 2.98 -8.63
C GLY A 143 5.68 1.89 -8.20
N GLY A 144 6.03 1.19 -7.13
CA GLY A 144 5.26 0.07 -6.59
C GLY A 144 3.91 0.49 -6.00
N THR A 145 3.28 -0.46 -5.35
CA THR A 145 2.07 -0.32 -4.53
C THR A 145 2.11 0.93 -3.64
N VAL A 146 0.99 1.63 -3.53
CA VAL A 146 0.82 2.72 -2.58
C VAL A 146 0.07 2.25 -1.34
N GLY A 147 0.39 2.83 -0.20
CA GLY A 147 -0.29 2.51 1.05
C GLY A 147 -0.19 3.60 2.09
N ALA A 148 -1.11 3.59 3.03
CA ALA A 148 -1.11 4.46 4.19
C ALA A 148 -1.49 3.68 5.45
N VAL A 149 -0.75 3.91 6.52
CA VAL A 149 -1.08 3.47 7.88
C VAL A 149 -1.23 4.71 8.74
N VAL A 150 -2.30 4.79 9.48
CA VAL A 150 -2.64 5.98 10.28
C VAL A 150 -3.00 5.54 11.70
N ARG A 151 -2.55 6.31 12.68
CA ARG A 151 -3.07 6.30 14.04
C ARG A 151 -3.61 7.70 14.34
N ASP A 152 -4.87 7.80 14.68
CA ASP A 152 -5.52 9.08 14.99
C ASP A 152 -5.30 9.53 16.44
N MET A 153 -5.85 10.69 16.76
CA MET A 153 -5.71 11.29 18.10
C MET A 153 -6.44 10.51 19.20
N ALA A 154 -7.42 9.67 18.83
CA ALA A 154 -8.10 8.78 19.78
C ALA A 154 -7.34 7.45 19.99
N GLY A 155 -6.28 7.22 19.20
CA GLY A 155 -5.48 6.00 19.24
C GLY A 155 -5.97 4.88 18.34
N HIS A 156 -7.05 5.09 17.59
CA HIS A 156 -7.52 4.12 16.61
C HIS A 156 -6.57 4.05 15.41
N VAL A 157 -6.48 2.87 14.81
CA VAL A 157 -5.60 2.64 13.66
C VAL A 157 -6.36 2.23 12.41
N ALA A 158 -5.81 2.56 11.25
CA ALA A 158 -6.33 2.11 9.96
C ALA A 158 -5.20 1.86 8.96
N SER A 159 -5.45 0.95 8.04
CA SER A 159 -4.58 0.67 6.90
C SER A 159 -5.36 0.68 5.59
N THR A 160 -4.77 1.26 4.56
CA THR A 160 -5.31 1.26 3.19
C THR A 160 -4.17 1.06 2.20
N THR A 161 -4.37 0.19 1.21
CA THR A 161 -3.35 -0.19 0.21
C THR A 161 -3.99 -0.26 -1.17
N SER A 162 -3.32 0.24 -2.22
CA SER A 162 -3.79 0.20 -3.62
C SER A 162 -2.65 -0.08 -4.58
N THR A 163 -2.94 -0.82 -5.66
CA THR A 163 -1.92 -1.21 -6.64
C THR A 163 -2.51 -1.44 -8.04
N GLY A 164 -1.66 -1.26 -9.06
CA GLY A 164 -1.86 -1.78 -10.42
C GLY A 164 -1.24 -3.15 -10.64
N GLY A 165 -0.68 -3.78 -9.60
CA GLY A 165 -0.02 -5.08 -9.71
C GLY A 165 1.40 -5.00 -10.27
N MET A 166 1.80 -5.99 -11.06
CA MET A 166 3.12 -6.14 -11.70
C MET A 166 2.97 -6.09 -13.22
N GLY A 167 4.02 -5.65 -13.93
CA GLY A 167 3.97 -5.43 -15.37
C GLY A 167 3.95 -6.68 -16.22
N ASP A 168 4.42 -7.80 -15.68
CA ASP A 168 4.59 -9.10 -16.36
C ASP A 168 3.69 -10.18 -15.73
N MET A 169 2.54 -9.78 -15.20
CA MET A 169 1.64 -10.73 -14.56
C MET A 169 0.56 -11.24 -15.51
N LEU A 170 0.19 -12.51 -15.34
CA LEU A 170 -0.92 -13.12 -16.04
C LEU A 170 -2.24 -12.37 -15.81
N PRO A 171 -3.09 -12.24 -16.85
CA PRO A 171 -4.42 -11.68 -16.70
C PRO A 171 -5.25 -12.40 -15.62
N GLY A 172 -5.79 -11.62 -14.68
CA GLY A 172 -6.53 -12.17 -13.54
C GLY A 172 -5.70 -12.53 -12.32
N ARG A 173 -4.35 -12.32 -12.34
CA ARG A 173 -3.52 -12.42 -11.14
C ARG A 173 -3.99 -11.39 -10.10
N ILE A 174 -4.10 -11.82 -8.87
CA ILE A 174 -4.39 -10.99 -7.70
C ILE A 174 -3.17 -11.04 -6.79
N GLY A 175 -2.71 -9.86 -6.36
CA GLY A 175 -1.61 -9.70 -5.41
C GLY A 175 -2.09 -9.68 -3.96
N ASP A 176 -1.18 -9.27 -3.10
CA ASP A 176 -1.40 -9.14 -1.66
C ASP A 176 -2.25 -7.92 -1.27
N SER A 177 -2.23 -6.85 -2.07
CA SER A 177 -2.70 -5.51 -1.69
C SER A 177 -4.19 -5.41 -1.37
N SER A 178 -5.02 -6.36 -1.80
CA SER A 178 -6.43 -6.45 -1.47
C SER A 178 -6.76 -7.50 -0.41
N ILE A 179 -5.75 -8.18 0.15
CA ILE A 179 -5.92 -9.31 1.08
C ILE A 179 -5.53 -8.90 2.50
N PRO A 180 -6.51 -8.83 3.45
CA PRO A 180 -6.20 -8.53 4.85
C PRO A 180 -5.33 -9.61 5.48
N GLY A 181 -4.37 -9.19 6.31
CA GLY A 181 -3.37 -10.09 6.91
C GLY A 181 -2.15 -10.36 6.03
N ALA A 182 -2.24 -10.10 4.72
CA ALA A 182 -1.13 -10.19 3.78
C ALA A 182 -0.60 -8.80 3.40
N GLY A 183 -1.29 -8.10 2.50
CA GLY A 183 -0.86 -6.79 2.00
C GLY A 183 -1.22 -5.62 2.90
N TYR A 184 -2.22 -5.78 3.75
CA TYR A 184 -2.61 -4.80 4.76
C TYR A 184 -3.27 -5.47 5.96
N TYR A 185 -3.23 -4.79 7.10
CA TYR A 185 -3.99 -5.17 8.29
C TYR A 185 -4.12 -3.96 9.24
N ALA A 186 -5.19 -3.92 10.02
CA ALA A 186 -5.36 -2.94 11.09
C ALA A 186 -6.18 -3.53 12.24
N ASP A 187 -5.71 -3.33 13.46
CA ASP A 187 -6.31 -3.79 14.69
C ASP A 187 -5.83 -2.88 15.82
N ASP A 188 -6.73 -2.29 16.58
CA ASP A 188 -6.37 -1.36 17.64
C ASP A 188 -5.53 -2.02 18.76
N GLU A 189 -5.59 -3.34 18.89
CA GLU A 189 -4.75 -4.08 19.84
C GLU A 189 -3.32 -4.30 19.32
N LEU A 190 -3.14 -4.35 18.00
CA LEU A 190 -1.86 -4.65 17.36
C LEU A 190 -1.22 -3.41 16.70
N GLY A 191 -2.01 -2.66 15.94
CA GLY A 191 -1.54 -1.56 15.10
C GLY A 191 -2.02 -1.69 13.66
N ALA A 192 -1.35 -1.01 12.73
CA ALA A 192 -1.66 -1.06 11.29
C ALA A 192 -0.41 -1.29 10.46
N ILE A 193 -0.56 -2.00 9.32
CA ILE A 193 0.51 -2.31 8.38
C ILE A 193 0.01 -2.24 6.93
N SER A 194 0.85 -1.75 6.03
CA SER A 194 0.69 -1.84 4.57
C SER A 194 1.99 -2.35 3.94
N MET A 195 1.86 -3.29 3.00
CA MET A 195 2.96 -3.99 2.36
C MET A 195 3.11 -3.59 0.89
N THR A 196 4.33 -3.75 0.38
CA THR A 196 4.65 -3.63 -1.05
C THR A 196 5.71 -4.67 -1.43
N GLY A 197 5.80 -5.05 -2.71
CA GLY A 197 6.82 -5.97 -3.21
C GLY A 197 6.25 -7.14 -4.00
N HIS A 198 6.87 -8.31 -3.88
CA HIS A 198 6.41 -9.52 -4.54
C HIS A 198 5.23 -10.13 -3.78
N GLY A 199 4.02 -9.90 -4.31
CA GLY A 199 2.77 -10.33 -3.70
C GLY A 199 2.69 -11.82 -3.40
N GLU A 200 3.28 -12.65 -4.25
CA GLU A 200 3.33 -14.10 -4.09
C GLU A 200 4.01 -14.51 -2.78
N GLY A 201 5.12 -13.87 -2.45
CA GLY A 201 5.83 -14.12 -1.19
C GLY A 201 5.11 -13.53 0.02
N ILE A 202 4.54 -12.33 -0.13
CA ILE A 202 3.77 -11.68 0.93
C ILE A 202 2.54 -12.53 1.29
N LEU A 203 1.81 -13.01 0.29
CA LEU A 203 0.63 -13.89 0.46
C LEU A 203 1.01 -15.22 1.12
N THR A 204 1.95 -15.96 0.52
CA THR A 204 2.27 -17.32 0.95
C THR A 204 2.90 -17.40 2.33
N MET A 205 3.50 -16.31 2.78
CA MET A 205 4.08 -16.20 4.13
C MET A 205 3.22 -15.40 5.11
N ALA A 206 2.03 -14.90 4.70
CA ALA A 206 1.15 -14.09 5.52
C ALA A 206 1.91 -12.94 6.21
N MET A 207 2.69 -12.17 5.41
CA MET A 207 3.72 -11.29 5.94
C MET A 207 3.14 -10.15 6.78
N GLY A 208 2.01 -9.57 6.37
CA GLY A 208 1.42 -8.42 7.03
C GLY A 208 1.18 -8.66 8.52
N ILE A 209 0.36 -9.66 8.84
CA ILE A 209 0.02 -9.95 10.24
C ILE A 209 1.24 -10.39 11.06
N ARG A 210 2.15 -11.19 10.48
CA ARG A 210 3.34 -11.67 11.18
C ARG A 210 4.31 -10.56 11.57
N LEU A 211 4.49 -9.56 10.69
CA LEU A 211 5.31 -8.40 10.99
C LEU A 211 4.67 -7.54 12.07
N LEU A 212 3.35 -7.35 12.01
CA LEU A 212 2.64 -6.53 12.96
C LEU A 212 2.65 -7.15 14.36
N GLU A 213 2.38 -8.46 14.48
CA GLU A 213 2.48 -9.20 15.75
C GLU A 213 3.90 -9.13 16.34
N ALA A 214 4.92 -9.35 15.51
CA ALA A 214 6.31 -9.29 15.97
C ALA A 214 6.73 -7.88 16.42
N HIS A 215 6.17 -6.85 15.80
CA HIS A 215 6.41 -5.46 16.18
C HIS A 215 5.72 -5.11 17.50
N GLN A 216 4.42 -5.38 17.61
CA GLN A 216 3.65 -5.08 18.81
C GLN A 216 4.11 -5.90 20.02
N GLY A 217 4.47 -7.18 19.83
CA GLY A 217 4.87 -8.10 20.89
C GLY A 217 6.29 -7.84 21.45
N ALA A 218 7.09 -7.01 20.82
CA ALA A 218 8.44 -6.72 21.29
C ALA A 218 8.45 -5.80 22.53
N GLU A 219 9.49 -5.90 23.34
CA GLU A 219 9.62 -5.13 24.59
C GLU A 219 9.91 -3.64 24.33
N ASP A 220 10.67 -3.34 23.30
CA ASP A 220 11.10 -1.99 22.93
C ASP A 220 11.19 -1.83 21.39
N PRO A 221 11.24 -0.59 20.86
CA PRO A 221 11.28 -0.33 19.42
C PRO A 221 12.50 -0.94 18.69
N LEU A 222 13.66 -1.05 19.33
CA LEU A 222 14.85 -1.63 18.70
C LEU A 222 14.70 -3.15 18.54
N THR A 223 14.17 -3.83 19.55
CA THR A 223 13.84 -5.26 19.51
C THR A 223 12.74 -5.53 18.50
N ALA A 224 11.72 -4.69 18.47
CA ALA A 224 10.64 -4.73 17.48
C ALA A 224 11.21 -4.69 16.05
N ARG A 225 12.06 -3.73 15.78
CA ARG A 225 12.75 -3.61 14.49
C ARG A 225 13.52 -4.86 14.12
N LYS A 226 14.39 -5.37 15.00
CA LYS A 226 15.20 -6.57 14.76
C LYS A 226 14.34 -7.81 14.47
N ASN A 227 13.25 -7.97 15.20
CA ASN A 227 12.32 -9.07 14.99
C ASN A 227 11.67 -8.97 13.60
N CYS A 228 11.20 -7.80 13.20
CA CYS A 228 10.61 -7.56 11.90
C CYS A 228 11.62 -7.75 10.75
N GLU A 229 12.84 -7.23 10.89
CA GLU A 229 13.92 -7.44 9.91
C GLU A 229 14.23 -8.93 9.72
N ARG A 230 14.30 -9.71 10.79
CA ARG A 230 14.51 -11.17 10.72
C ARG A 230 13.39 -11.88 9.96
N ILE A 231 12.13 -11.49 10.18
CA ILE A 231 10.98 -12.04 9.46
C ILE A 231 11.05 -11.63 7.98
N LEU A 232 11.31 -10.37 7.68
CA LEU A 232 11.41 -9.87 6.31
C LEU A 232 12.56 -10.55 5.55
N CYS A 233 13.75 -10.68 6.15
CA CYS A 233 14.88 -11.42 5.58
C CYS A 233 14.55 -12.92 5.37
N SER A 234 13.66 -13.50 6.18
CA SER A 234 13.23 -14.89 5.98
C SER A 234 12.41 -15.06 4.70
N LEU A 235 11.69 -14.02 4.25
CA LEU A 235 11.02 -14.02 2.97
C LEU A 235 12.02 -14.18 1.82
N GLU A 236 13.02 -13.30 1.73
CA GLU A 236 14.04 -13.33 0.68
C GLU A 236 14.79 -14.67 0.67
N ARG A 237 15.22 -15.15 1.84
CA ARG A 237 15.94 -16.43 1.96
C ARG A 237 15.12 -17.64 1.49
N ARG A 238 13.81 -17.65 1.72
CA ARG A 238 12.93 -18.80 1.43
C ARG A 238 12.32 -18.76 0.03
N THR A 239 12.16 -17.59 -0.54
CA THR A 239 11.40 -17.40 -1.79
C THR A 239 12.18 -16.67 -2.87
N SER A 240 13.32 -16.06 -2.53
CA SER A 240 14.06 -15.10 -3.38
C SER A 240 13.26 -13.84 -3.73
N TYR A 241 12.12 -13.61 -3.08
CA TYR A 241 11.28 -12.43 -3.26
C TYR A 241 11.66 -11.32 -2.28
N GLN A 242 11.39 -10.09 -2.68
CA GLN A 242 11.60 -8.90 -1.86
C GLN A 242 10.28 -8.22 -1.53
N ALA A 243 10.25 -7.61 -0.35
CA ALA A 243 9.11 -6.83 0.10
C ALA A 243 9.57 -5.64 0.95
N GLY A 244 8.64 -4.70 1.14
CA GLY A 244 8.73 -3.60 2.07
C GLY A 244 7.42 -3.42 2.84
N ALA A 245 7.51 -2.75 3.96
CA ALA A 245 6.37 -2.47 4.83
C ALA A 245 6.49 -1.09 5.47
N ILE A 246 5.34 -0.45 5.62
CA ILE A 246 5.13 0.63 6.56
C ILE A 246 4.17 0.13 7.63
N LEU A 247 4.48 0.38 8.89
CA LEU A 247 3.62 -0.05 9.99
C LEU A 247 3.68 0.91 11.18
N VAL A 248 2.64 0.89 11.99
CA VAL A 248 2.57 1.58 13.27
C VAL A 248 1.90 0.67 14.28
N SER A 249 2.48 0.52 15.46
CA SER A 249 1.82 -0.16 16.58
C SER A 249 1.59 0.77 17.75
N GLN A 250 0.72 0.37 18.65
CA GLN A 250 0.42 1.15 19.85
C GLN A 250 1.64 1.27 20.75
N LYS A 251 2.42 0.20 20.89
CA LYS A 251 3.55 0.11 21.81
C LYS A 251 4.85 0.67 21.22
N ASN A 252 5.19 0.29 20.01
CA ASN A 252 6.53 0.54 19.45
C ASN A 252 6.57 1.63 18.36
N GLY A 253 5.42 2.29 18.10
CA GLY A 253 5.33 3.42 17.18
C GLY A 253 5.51 3.03 15.70
N PRO A 254 5.95 3.98 14.86
CA PRO A 254 6.09 3.76 13.42
C PRO A 254 7.39 3.03 13.09
N LEU A 255 7.34 2.17 12.05
CA LEU A 255 8.48 1.48 11.49
C LEU A 255 8.35 1.39 9.97
N VAL A 256 9.45 1.58 9.26
CA VAL A 256 9.60 1.37 7.82
C VAL A 256 10.68 0.33 7.58
N LEU A 257 10.37 -0.66 6.75
CA LEU A 257 11.25 -1.78 6.40
C LEU A 257 11.20 -2.03 4.90
N HIS A 258 12.34 -2.35 4.28
CA HIS A 258 12.37 -2.84 2.89
C HIS A 258 13.62 -3.69 2.62
N LEU A 259 13.50 -4.66 1.71
CA LEU A 259 14.61 -5.47 1.20
C LEU A 259 15.14 -4.94 -0.14
N GLY A 260 14.32 -4.22 -0.91
CA GLY A 260 14.71 -3.59 -2.16
C GLY A 260 15.68 -2.42 -1.97
N GLU A 261 16.22 -1.91 -3.06
CA GLU A 261 17.15 -0.78 -3.02
C GLU A 261 16.50 0.50 -2.50
N ARG A 262 15.24 0.73 -2.86
CA ARG A 262 14.51 1.95 -2.52
C ARG A 262 13.03 1.68 -2.26
N MET A 263 12.47 2.42 -1.32
CA MET A 263 11.03 2.48 -1.05
C MET A 263 10.67 3.89 -0.59
N LEU A 264 10.17 4.71 -1.50
CA LEU A 264 9.78 6.07 -1.17
C LEU A 264 8.65 6.07 -0.14
N THR A 265 8.91 6.68 0.99
CA THR A 265 7.97 6.74 2.12
C THR A 265 8.02 8.11 2.76
N GLY A 266 6.85 8.61 3.13
CA GLY A 266 6.68 9.79 3.97
C GLY A 266 6.12 9.40 5.34
N CYS A 267 6.61 10.04 6.38
CA CYS A 267 6.15 9.84 7.76
C CYS A 267 5.93 11.19 8.44
N LEU A 268 4.76 11.33 9.06
CA LEU A 268 4.47 12.43 9.98
C LEU A 268 4.83 11.95 11.40
N LEU A 269 5.80 12.59 12.01
CA LEU A 269 6.26 12.30 13.36
C LEU A 269 5.71 13.33 14.36
N GLU A 270 5.89 13.06 15.64
CA GLU A 270 5.61 14.02 16.69
C GLU A 270 6.36 15.35 16.46
N LYS A 271 5.85 16.46 17.00
CA LYS A 271 6.41 17.81 16.84
C LYS A 271 6.46 18.31 15.38
N ASP A 272 5.50 17.90 14.56
CA ASP A 272 5.30 18.42 13.21
C ASP A 272 6.42 18.08 12.21
N GLN A 273 7.26 17.13 12.51
CA GLN A 273 8.32 16.70 11.61
C GLN A 273 7.77 15.77 10.52
N ILE A 274 7.92 16.20 9.26
CA ILE A 274 7.69 15.36 8.10
C ILE A 274 9.04 14.82 7.64
N LEU A 275 9.14 13.50 7.58
CA LEU A 275 10.31 12.79 7.07
C LEU A 275 9.95 12.08 5.77
N ILE A 276 10.66 12.40 4.68
CA ILE A 276 10.49 11.74 3.39
C ILE A 276 11.83 11.14 2.97
N ARG A 277 11.84 9.84 2.67
CA ARG A 277 13.03 9.10 2.25
C ARG A 277 12.65 7.96 1.32
N ASP A 278 13.57 7.52 0.49
CA ASP A 278 13.48 6.29 -0.30
C ASP A 278 14.45 5.20 0.15
N GLN A 279 15.37 5.53 1.04
CA GLN A 279 16.27 4.59 1.71
C GLN A 279 16.08 4.69 3.22
N TRP A 280 15.79 3.56 3.85
CA TRP A 280 15.55 3.45 5.28
C TRP A 280 16.60 2.52 5.90
N PRO A 281 17.05 2.77 7.15
CA PRO A 281 18.01 1.88 7.80
C PRO A 281 17.37 0.47 7.96
N GLY A 282 18.11 -0.57 7.58
CA GLY A 282 17.68 -1.97 7.57
C GLY A 282 18.08 -2.59 6.24
N ARG A 283 19.37 -2.95 6.10
CA ARG A 283 19.90 -3.57 4.87
C ARG A 283 19.69 -5.08 4.90
N SER A 284 19.51 -5.70 3.73
CA SER A 284 19.56 -7.15 3.60
C SER A 284 20.90 -7.70 4.11
N MET A 285 20.92 -8.92 4.65
CA MET A 285 22.17 -9.58 5.09
C MET A 285 23.24 -9.65 4.00
N ALA A 286 22.87 -9.57 2.72
CA ALA A 286 23.79 -9.53 1.59
C ALA A 286 24.56 -8.20 1.52
N GLN A 287 23.94 -7.09 1.90
CA GLN A 287 24.58 -5.77 1.92
C GLN A 287 25.47 -5.56 3.15
N GLU A 288 25.16 -6.20 4.29
CA GLU A 288 26.04 -6.18 5.46
C GLU A 288 27.33 -6.96 5.21
N LYS A 289 27.29 -8.07 4.48
CA LYS A 289 28.50 -8.83 4.10
C LYS A 289 29.42 -8.05 3.16
N MET A 290 28.88 -7.28 2.22
CA MET A 290 29.68 -6.42 1.33
C MET A 290 30.37 -5.25 2.05
N LEU A 291 29.76 -4.73 3.12
CA LEU A 291 30.34 -3.61 3.90
C LEU A 291 31.35 -4.06 4.94
N ASN A 292 31.22 -5.28 5.44
CA ASN A 292 32.10 -5.84 6.46
C ASN A 292 33.30 -6.64 5.88
N GLY A 293 33.49 -6.65 4.55
CA GLY A 293 34.69 -7.19 3.91
C GLY A 293 34.87 -8.70 4.09
N GLN A 294 33.80 -9.49 4.22
CA GLN A 294 33.85 -10.95 4.29
C GLN A 294 33.24 -11.61 3.06
#